data_e42f82b8fe81951c8abf29b2bffcc1a4
#
_entry.id   e42f82b8fe81951c8abf29b2bffcc1a4
#
_cell.length_a   1.000
_cell.length_b   1.000
_cell.length_c   1.000
_cell.angle_alpha   90.00
_cell.angle_beta   90.00
_cell.angle_gamma   90.00
#
_symmetry.space_group_name_H-M   'P 1'
#
loop_
_entity.id
_entity.type
_entity.pdbx_description
1 polymer ?
#
loop_
_entity_poly.entity_id
_entity_poly.type
_entity_poly.pdbx_seq_one_letter_code
_entity_poly.pdbx_strand_id
1 'polypeptide(L)'
;ANMTTLTYQLSRSLAHRFAPGDEIIISRMEHEGNVSPWLQMAQDRDLTVRWLDFDRDSWCVEPESLKPLLNERTKLLALNYASNMTGGVNDVKALASLAREAGALVYVDAVQFASHRLIDVKDLGVDFLACSPYKYFGPHLGVVYGRRDLLESLHAYKLRCASEDLPYRFSVG
;
A
#
# COMPACT_ATOMS: atom_id res chain seq x y z
N ALA A 1 12.61 -10.18 6.76
CA ALA A 1 12.26 -9.65 5.43
C ALA A 1 12.32 -8.12 5.46
N ASN A 2 12.59 -7.49 4.33
CA ASN A 2 12.52 -6.04 4.16
C ASN A 2 11.10 -5.62 3.73
N MET A 3 10.84 -4.31 3.67
CA MET A 3 9.55 -3.75 3.29
C MET A 3 9.11 -4.23 1.90
N THR A 4 9.99 -4.19 0.90
CA THR A 4 9.67 -4.63 -0.47
C THR A 4 9.22 -6.11 -0.51
N THR A 5 9.92 -6.99 0.21
CA THR A 5 9.53 -8.40 0.32
C THR A 5 8.13 -8.55 0.94
N LEU A 6 7.82 -7.76 1.99
CA LEU A 6 6.51 -7.77 2.62
C LEU A 6 5.43 -7.23 1.68
N THR A 7 5.73 -6.21 0.87
CA THR A 7 4.79 -5.69 -0.13
C THR A 7 4.50 -6.75 -1.20
N TYR A 8 5.51 -7.48 -1.68
CA TYR A 8 5.31 -8.63 -2.57
C TYR A 8 4.46 -9.74 -1.93
N GLN A 9 4.72 -10.06 -0.66
CA GLN A 9 3.93 -11.07 0.06
C GLN A 9 2.46 -10.63 0.19
N LEU A 10 2.24 -9.36 0.55
CA LEU A 10 0.90 -8.81 0.69
C LEU A 10 0.17 -8.70 -0.67
N SER A 11 0.86 -8.27 -1.74
CA SER A 11 0.25 -8.18 -3.08
C SER A 11 -0.25 -9.54 -3.57
N ARG A 12 0.52 -10.62 -3.35
CA ARG A 12 0.08 -12.00 -3.66
C ARG A 12 -1.15 -12.40 -2.85
N SER A 13 -1.18 -12.05 -1.56
CA SER A 13 -2.33 -12.36 -0.70
C SER A 13 -3.57 -11.59 -1.12
N LEU A 14 -3.42 -10.32 -1.51
CA LEU A 14 -4.50 -9.47 -2.02
C LEU A 14 -5.01 -9.90 -3.41
N ALA A 15 -4.14 -10.47 -4.24
CA ALA A 15 -4.48 -10.90 -5.59
C ALA A 15 -5.70 -11.83 -5.66
N HIS A 16 -5.97 -12.59 -4.60
CA HIS A 16 -7.14 -13.46 -4.49
C HIS A 16 -8.47 -12.72 -4.35
N ARG A 17 -8.44 -11.43 -4.04
CA ARG A 17 -9.65 -10.59 -3.87
C ARG A 17 -10.05 -9.87 -5.15
N PHE A 18 -9.19 -9.85 -6.16
CA PHE A 18 -9.38 -9.07 -7.38
C PHE A 18 -9.71 -9.96 -8.57
N ALA A 19 -10.60 -9.48 -9.40
CA ALA A 19 -11.03 -10.13 -10.63
C ALA A 19 -10.38 -9.49 -11.88
N PRO A 20 -10.24 -10.22 -12.98
CA PRO A 20 -9.80 -9.63 -14.25
C PRO A 20 -10.61 -8.38 -14.62
N GLY A 21 -9.94 -7.32 -15.04
CA GLY A 21 -10.54 -6.03 -15.36
C GLY A 21 -10.76 -5.10 -14.17
N ASP A 22 -10.52 -5.53 -12.92
CA ASP A 22 -10.43 -4.62 -11.79
C ASP A 22 -9.25 -3.65 -11.99
N GLU A 23 -9.32 -2.50 -11.33
CA GLU A 23 -8.34 -1.43 -11.50
C GLU A 23 -7.56 -1.17 -10.21
N ILE A 24 -6.26 -0.91 -10.36
CA ILE A 24 -5.40 -0.44 -9.29
C ILE A 24 -4.80 0.89 -9.67
N ILE A 25 -4.75 1.82 -8.72
CA ILE A 25 -4.16 3.14 -8.90
C ILE A 25 -2.81 3.16 -8.18
N ILE A 26 -1.76 3.58 -8.89
CA ILE A 26 -0.40 3.72 -8.33
C ILE A 26 0.06 5.15 -8.59
N SER A 27 0.58 5.82 -7.56
CA SER A 27 1.16 7.15 -7.72
C SER A 27 2.47 7.08 -8.51
N ARG A 28 2.74 8.10 -9.33
CA ARG A 28 4.02 8.23 -10.07
C ARG A 28 5.17 8.69 -9.19
N MET A 29 4.91 9.05 -7.95
CA MET A 29 5.94 9.47 -6.98
C MET A 29 6.53 8.31 -6.18
N GLU A 30 6.13 7.07 -6.48
CA GLU A 30 6.49 5.92 -5.67
C GLU A 30 7.97 5.51 -5.80
N HIS A 31 8.49 5.00 -4.70
CA HIS A 31 9.67 4.16 -4.74
C HIS A 31 9.33 2.84 -5.43
N GLU A 32 10.28 2.27 -6.19
CA GLU A 32 10.08 1.02 -6.95
C GLU A 32 9.58 -0.15 -6.09
N GLY A 33 9.93 -0.16 -4.80
CA GLY A 33 9.42 -1.15 -3.83
C GLY A 33 7.91 -1.08 -3.57
N ASN A 34 7.26 0.04 -3.96
CA ASN A 34 5.81 0.23 -3.95
C ASN A 34 5.21 0.35 -5.37
N VAL A 35 5.94 -0.05 -6.38
CA VAL A 35 5.47 -0.12 -7.78
C VAL A 35 5.48 -1.55 -8.28
N SER A 36 6.65 -2.17 -8.34
CA SER A 36 6.85 -3.49 -8.93
C SER A 36 5.92 -4.58 -8.36
N PRO A 37 5.67 -4.66 -7.03
CA PRO A 37 4.76 -5.69 -6.50
C PRO A 37 3.34 -5.59 -7.07
N TRP A 38 2.86 -4.36 -7.27
CA TRP A 38 1.53 -4.09 -7.80
C TRP A 38 1.44 -4.32 -9.30
N LEU A 39 2.49 -3.95 -10.07
CA LEU A 39 2.56 -4.24 -11.50
C LEU A 39 2.57 -5.75 -11.76
N GLN A 40 3.33 -6.51 -10.96
CA GLN A 40 3.38 -7.95 -11.07
C GLN A 40 2.02 -8.58 -10.75
N MET A 41 1.37 -8.12 -9.66
CA MET A 41 0.02 -8.56 -9.32
C MET A 41 -0.98 -8.23 -10.45
N ALA A 42 -0.88 -7.05 -11.04
CA ALA A 42 -1.75 -6.64 -12.14
C ALA A 42 -1.58 -7.54 -13.36
N GLN A 43 -0.34 -7.88 -13.70
CA GLN A 43 -0.03 -8.81 -14.79
C GLN A 43 -0.58 -10.22 -14.51
N ASP A 44 -0.37 -10.73 -13.29
CA ASP A 44 -0.79 -12.10 -12.90
C ASP A 44 -2.32 -12.26 -12.83
N ARG A 45 -3.06 -11.15 -12.68
CA ARG A 45 -4.51 -11.16 -12.47
C ARG A 45 -5.32 -10.41 -13.53
N ASP A 46 -4.69 -9.99 -14.62
CA ASP A 46 -5.31 -9.20 -15.70
C ASP A 46 -6.00 -7.92 -15.17
N LEU A 47 -5.32 -7.20 -14.26
CA LEU A 47 -5.82 -5.93 -13.73
C LEU A 47 -5.35 -4.77 -14.60
N THR A 48 -6.10 -3.69 -14.58
CA THR A 48 -5.73 -2.43 -15.23
C THR A 48 -4.99 -1.53 -14.25
N VAL A 49 -3.79 -1.09 -14.61
CA VAL A 49 -3.02 -0.10 -13.84
C VAL A 49 -3.35 1.30 -14.32
N ARG A 50 -3.80 2.14 -13.37
CA ARG A 50 -3.97 3.57 -13.59
C ARG A 50 -2.91 4.34 -12.82
N TRP A 51 -2.29 5.29 -13.50
CA TRP A 51 -1.25 6.11 -12.91
C TRP A 51 -1.82 7.42 -12.39
N LEU A 52 -1.61 7.68 -11.10
CA LEU A 52 -1.96 8.92 -10.44
C LEU A 52 -0.77 9.88 -10.53
N ASP A 53 -0.97 10.97 -11.22
CA ASP A 53 0.05 12.01 -11.37
C ASP A 53 0.13 12.92 -10.14
N PHE A 54 1.21 13.67 -10.05
CA PHE A 54 1.47 14.64 -8.99
C PHE A 54 1.63 16.04 -9.58
N ASP A 55 1.36 17.04 -8.77
CA ASP A 55 1.60 18.43 -9.13
C ASP A 55 3.10 18.74 -9.09
N ARG A 56 3.62 19.39 -10.13
CA ARG A 56 5.06 19.65 -10.29
C ARG A 56 5.57 20.87 -9.53
N ASP A 57 4.66 21.70 -9.04
CA ASP A 57 5.02 22.88 -8.24
C ASP A 57 5.06 22.52 -6.75
N SER A 58 4.06 21.81 -6.25
CA SER A 58 3.99 21.33 -4.87
C SER A 58 4.80 20.03 -4.62
N TRP A 59 5.07 19.26 -5.68
CA TRP A 59 5.62 17.90 -5.59
C TRP A 59 4.78 16.96 -4.71
N CYS A 60 3.46 17.14 -4.75
CA CYS A 60 2.51 16.31 -4.01
C CYS A 60 1.42 15.78 -4.94
N VAL A 61 0.76 14.72 -4.49
CA VAL A 61 -0.45 14.21 -5.13
C VAL A 61 -1.64 15.01 -4.59
N GLU A 62 -2.30 15.72 -5.49
CA GLU A 62 -3.49 16.49 -5.13
C GLU A 62 -4.74 15.58 -5.11
N PRO A 63 -5.62 15.68 -4.09
CA PRO A 63 -6.84 14.86 -4.02
C PRO A 63 -7.74 15.00 -5.26
N GLU A 64 -7.74 16.20 -5.88
CA GLU A 64 -8.51 16.46 -7.10
C GLU A 64 -8.02 15.63 -8.30
N SER A 65 -6.73 15.28 -8.34
CA SER A 65 -6.16 14.43 -9.40
C SER A 65 -6.58 12.96 -9.26
N LEU A 66 -6.95 12.53 -8.05
CA LEU A 66 -7.41 11.15 -7.80
C LEU A 66 -8.86 10.94 -8.25
N LYS A 67 -9.74 11.92 -8.04
CA LYS A 67 -11.19 11.80 -8.30
C LYS A 67 -11.54 11.22 -9.67
N PRO A 68 -10.98 11.71 -10.80
CA PRO A 68 -11.32 11.20 -12.13
C PRO A 68 -10.81 9.79 -12.41
N LEU A 69 -9.93 9.25 -11.58
CA LEU A 69 -9.41 7.88 -11.70
C LEU A 69 -10.26 6.87 -10.96
N LEU A 70 -11.08 7.33 -9.98
CA LEU A 70 -11.90 6.46 -9.15
C LEU A 70 -13.18 6.03 -9.88
N ASN A 71 -13.48 4.73 -9.83
CA ASN A 71 -14.71 4.14 -10.34
C ASN A 71 -15.02 2.81 -9.63
N GLU A 72 -16.10 2.15 -9.97
CA GLU A 72 -16.56 0.89 -9.34
C GLU A 72 -15.56 -0.27 -9.46
N ARG A 73 -14.67 -0.23 -10.46
CA ARG A 73 -13.62 -1.23 -10.67
C ARG A 73 -12.35 -0.91 -9.89
N THR A 74 -12.21 0.29 -9.33
CA THR A 74 -11.04 0.65 -8.52
C THR A 74 -11.04 -0.15 -7.23
N LYS A 75 -10.00 -0.99 -7.03
CA LYS A 75 -9.89 -1.89 -5.87
C LYS A 75 -8.72 -1.56 -4.94
N LEU A 76 -7.72 -0.84 -5.43
CA LEU A 76 -6.54 -0.49 -4.65
C LEU A 76 -6.02 0.88 -5.07
N LEU A 77 -5.66 1.68 -4.07
CA LEU A 77 -4.79 2.86 -4.19
C LEU A 77 -3.48 2.57 -3.47
N ALA A 78 -2.36 2.59 -4.21
CA ALA A 78 -1.00 2.51 -3.66
C ALA A 78 -0.33 3.87 -3.79
N LEU A 79 0.08 4.46 -2.66
CA LEU A 79 0.72 5.77 -2.62
C LEU A 79 1.79 5.84 -1.52
N ASN A 80 2.76 6.74 -1.69
CA ASN A 80 3.71 7.07 -0.63
C ASN A 80 3.15 8.17 0.30
N TYR A 81 3.60 8.17 1.53
CA TYR A 81 3.30 9.25 2.47
C TYR A 81 4.22 10.45 2.22
N ALA A 82 5.50 10.18 2.00
CA ALA A 82 6.48 11.18 1.61
C ALA A 82 7.41 10.62 0.54
N SER A 83 7.75 11.44 -0.45
CA SER A 83 8.64 11.06 -1.54
C SER A 83 10.09 10.99 -1.09
N ASN A 84 10.78 9.90 -1.44
CA ASN A 84 12.23 9.77 -1.23
C ASN A 84 13.06 10.64 -2.21
N MET A 85 12.45 11.14 -3.25
CA MET A 85 13.12 11.95 -4.28
C MET A 85 12.98 13.45 -4.03
N THR A 86 11.76 13.89 -3.73
CA THR A 86 11.43 15.32 -3.63
C THR A 86 11.23 15.79 -2.21
N GLY A 87 10.91 14.89 -1.28
CA GLY A 87 10.53 15.24 0.08
C GLY A 87 9.07 15.73 0.21
N GLY A 88 8.32 15.79 -0.90
CA GLY A 88 6.89 16.13 -0.89
C GLY A 88 6.10 15.19 0.03
N VAL A 89 5.20 15.74 0.82
CA VAL A 89 4.36 15.00 1.79
C VAL A 89 2.91 15.06 1.32
N ASN A 90 2.34 13.91 1.03
CA ASN A 90 0.97 13.80 0.55
C ASN A 90 -0.05 13.89 1.69
N ASP A 91 -1.23 14.47 1.42
CA ASP A 91 -2.38 14.37 2.31
C ASP A 91 -3.02 12.98 2.20
N VAL A 92 -2.36 12.00 2.85
CA VAL A 92 -2.79 10.61 2.84
C VAL A 92 -4.21 10.46 3.38
N LYS A 93 -4.61 11.25 4.37
CA LYS A 93 -5.94 11.16 4.97
C LYS A 93 -7.04 11.53 3.98
N ALA A 94 -6.87 12.63 3.25
CA ALA A 94 -7.81 13.05 2.21
C ALA A 94 -7.87 12.05 1.05
N LEU A 95 -6.70 11.58 0.57
CA LEU A 95 -6.61 10.59 -0.51
C LEU A 95 -7.23 9.25 -0.10
N ALA A 96 -6.98 8.79 1.14
CA ALA A 96 -7.57 7.56 1.66
C ALA A 96 -9.10 7.66 1.80
N SER A 97 -9.62 8.82 2.23
CA SER A 97 -11.08 9.03 2.29
C SER A 97 -11.73 8.84 0.93
N LEU A 98 -11.20 9.51 -0.10
CA LEU A 98 -11.72 9.41 -1.47
C LEU A 98 -11.68 7.98 -2.02
N ALA A 99 -10.56 7.29 -1.83
CA ALA A 99 -10.41 5.91 -2.29
C ALA A 99 -11.40 4.96 -1.59
N ARG A 100 -11.57 5.11 -0.28
CA ARG A 100 -12.51 4.29 0.50
C ARG A 100 -13.97 4.57 0.16
N GLU A 101 -14.35 5.80 -0.14
CA GLU A 101 -15.69 6.16 -0.63
C GLU A 101 -16.01 5.45 -1.96
N ALA A 102 -14.98 5.22 -2.79
CA ALA A 102 -15.10 4.42 -4.02
C ALA A 102 -15.01 2.90 -3.78
N GLY A 103 -14.83 2.46 -2.53
CA GLY A 103 -14.71 1.04 -2.18
C GLY A 103 -13.32 0.44 -2.39
N ALA A 104 -12.30 1.25 -2.66
CA ALA A 104 -10.93 0.80 -2.85
C ALA A 104 -10.18 0.65 -1.51
N LEU A 105 -9.30 -0.34 -1.45
CA LEU A 105 -8.32 -0.48 -0.37
C LEU A 105 -7.19 0.54 -0.54
N VAL A 106 -6.56 0.93 0.58
CA VAL A 106 -5.47 1.91 0.58
C VAL A 106 -4.21 1.30 1.20
N TYR A 107 -3.15 1.25 0.39
CA TYR A 107 -1.82 0.86 0.82
C TYR A 107 -0.88 2.06 0.78
N VAL A 108 -0.18 2.30 1.89
CA VAL A 108 0.71 3.46 2.06
C VAL A 108 2.15 3.01 2.30
N ASP A 109 3.07 3.51 1.49
CA ASP A 109 4.51 3.45 1.77
C ASP A 109 4.88 4.65 2.66
N ALA A 110 5.10 4.39 3.94
CA ALA A 110 5.52 5.39 4.92
C ALA A 110 7.02 5.33 5.26
N VAL A 111 7.82 4.64 4.44
CA VAL A 111 9.25 4.41 4.70
C VAL A 111 10.01 5.71 4.95
N GLN A 112 9.73 6.77 4.20
CA GLN A 112 10.39 8.07 4.40
C GLN A 112 9.73 8.88 5.51
N PHE A 113 8.41 8.85 5.62
CA PHE A 113 7.68 9.67 6.59
C PHE A 113 7.85 9.19 8.04
N ALA A 114 7.95 7.88 8.28
CA ALA A 114 7.97 7.27 9.60
C ALA A 114 9.16 7.73 10.49
N SER A 115 10.25 8.22 9.89
CA SER A 115 11.40 8.77 10.63
C SER A 115 11.20 10.21 11.09
N HIS A 116 10.18 10.92 10.62
CA HIS A 116 10.00 12.34 10.84
C HIS A 116 8.85 12.69 11.78
N ARG A 117 7.76 11.92 11.74
CA ARG A 117 6.57 12.20 12.55
C ARG A 117 5.88 10.91 13.00
N LEU A 118 5.17 10.99 14.11
CA LEU A 118 4.27 9.92 14.55
C LEU A 118 3.15 9.71 13.53
N ILE A 119 2.81 8.45 13.32
CA ILE A 119 1.73 8.04 12.40
C ILE A 119 0.62 7.40 13.22
N ASP A 120 -0.57 7.98 13.17
CA ASP A 120 -1.79 7.35 13.68
C ASP A 120 -2.54 6.70 12.50
N VAL A 121 -2.35 5.40 12.35
CA VAL A 121 -2.97 4.63 11.24
C VAL A 121 -4.51 4.61 11.32
N LYS A 122 -5.07 4.79 12.52
CA LYS A 122 -6.52 4.84 12.69
C LYS A 122 -7.08 6.17 12.22
N ASP A 123 -6.39 7.27 12.55
CA ASP A 123 -6.76 8.60 12.08
C ASP A 123 -6.61 8.75 10.56
N LEU A 124 -5.57 8.16 9.99
CA LEU A 124 -5.37 8.13 8.53
C LEU A 124 -6.45 7.35 7.78
N GLY A 125 -7.05 6.34 8.42
CA GLY A 125 -8.06 5.51 7.80
C GLY A 125 -7.54 4.59 6.68
N VAL A 126 -6.24 4.25 6.69
CA VAL A 126 -5.62 3.38 5.70
C VAL A 126 -5.79 1.91 6.05
N ASP A 127 -5.77 1.04 5.05
CA ASP A 127 -5.92 -0.41 5.23
C ASP A 127 -4.59 -1.09 5.51
N PHE A 128 -3.52 -0.63 4.84
CA PHE A 128 -2.16 -1.12 5.01
C PHE A 128 -1.18 0.05 5.03
N LEU A 129 -0.12 -0.09 5.84
CA LEU A 129 0.97 0.88 5.88
C LEU A 129 2.29 0.17 6.11
N ALA A 130 3.26 0.44 5.24
CA ALA A 130 4.58 -0.17 5.33
C ALA A 130 5.65 0.84 5.74
N CYS A 131 6.61 0.40 6.54
CA CYS A 131 7.80 1.18 6.88
C CYS A 131 9.04 0.30 7.00
N SER A 132 10.19 0.95 7.07
CA SER A 132 11.51 0.30 7.18
C SER A 132 12.26 0.88 8.37
N PRO A 133 12.32 0.18 9.52
CA PRO A 133 12.98 0.66 10.75
C PRO A 133 14.41 1.15 10.57
N TYR A 134 15.19 0.63 9.61
CA TYR A 134 16.54 1.14 9.37
C TYR A 134 16.59 2.62 8.96
N LYS A 135 15.48 3.20 8.47
CA LYS A 135 15.37 4.64 8.17
C LYS A 135 15.24 5.51 9.42
N TYR A 136 14.98 4.89 10.59
CA TYR A 136 14.90 5.56 11.89
C TYR A 136 15.67 4.77 12.99
N PHE A 137 16.92 4.45 12.67
CA PHE A 137 17.92 3.85 13.57
C PHE A 137 17.60 2.43 14.07
N GLY A 138 16.65 1.74 13.45
CA GLY A 138 16.29 0.36 13.74
C GLY A 138 17.06 -0.66 12.90
N PRO A 139 16.78 -1.96 13.06
CA PRO A 139 17.39 -3.02 12.26
C PRO A 139 16.89 -3.00 10.81
N HIS A 140 17.65 -3.65 9.92
CA HIS A 140 17.28 -3.79 8.51
C HIS A 140 16.15 -4.83 8.31
N LEU A 141 14.95 -4.42 8.63
CA LEU A 141 13.73 -5.19 8.45
C LEU A 141 12.60 -4.32 7.90
N GLY A 142 11.53 -4.94 7.43
CA GLY A 142 10.29 -4.28 7.07
C GLY A 142 9.23 -4.50 8.14
N VAL A 143 8.33 -3.54 8.27
CA VAL A 143 7.11 -3.63 9.08
C VAL A 143 5.94 -3.26 8.20
N VAL A 144 4.86 -4.05 8.25
CA VAL A 144 3.58 -3.72 7.62
C VAL A 144 2.49 -3.75 8.68
N TYR A 145 1.84 -2.63 8.86
CA TYR A 145 0.53 -2.56 9.50
C TYR A 145 -0.54 -3.02 8.51
N GLY A 146 -1.51 -3.77 8.98
CA GLY A 146 -2.72 -4.07 8.23
C GLY A 146 -3.93 -4.10 9.16
N ARG A 147 -5.07 -3.67 8.67
CA ARG A 147 -6.33 -3.80 9.41
C ARG A 147 -6.57 -5.28 9.74
N ARG A 148 -6.94 -5.52 11.00
CA ARG A 148 -7.07 -6.89 11.53
C ARG A 148 -8.07 -7.74 10.73
N ASP A 149 -9.24 -7.19 10.43
CA ASP A 149 -10.28 -7.85 9.65
C ASP A 149 -9.82 -8.26 8.24
N LEU A 150 -9.02 -7.40 7.60
CA LEU A 150 -8.42 -7.71 6.31
C LEU A 150 -7.37 -8.81 6.42
N LEU A 151 -6.43 -8.69 7.37
CA LEU A 151 -5.39 -9.70 7.59
C LEU A 151 -5.96 -11.10 7.89
N GLU A 152 -7.03 -11.15 8.68
CA GLU A 152 -7.74 -12.41 8.99
C GLU A 152 -8.41 -13.03 7.76
N SER A 153 -8.86 -12.21 6.81
CA SER A 153 -9.53 -12.65 5.59
C SER A 153 -8.61 -12.97 4.42
N LEU A 154 -7.35 -12.51 4.44
CA LEU A 154 -6.42 -12.72 3.33
C LEU A 154 -5.87 -14.16 3.33
N HIS A 155 -5.57 -14.66 2.12
CA HIS A 155 -4.82 -15.89 1.95
C HIS A 155 -3.37 -15.69 2.38
N ALA A 156 -2.91 -16.48 3.34
CA ALA A 156 -1.53 -16.44 3.81
C ALA A 156 -0.69 -17.54 3.14
N TYR A 157 0.38 -17.14 2.47
CA TYR A 157 1.35 -18.08 1.89
C TYR A 157 2.32 -18.56 2.97
N LYS A 158 2.04 -19.70 3.58
CA LYS A 158 2.78 -20.27 4.71
C LYS A 158 2.76 -21.80 4.69
N LEU A 159 3.53 -22.42 5.56
CA LEU A 159 3.47 -23.87 5.78
C LEU A 159 2.10 -24.25 6.36
N ARG A 160 1.58 -25.42 5.98
CA ARG A 160 0.27 -25.92 6.45
C ARG A 160 0.18 -26.07 7.98
N CYS A 161 1.30 -26.34 8.63
CA CYS A 161 1.39 -26.48 10.09
C CYS A 161 1.61 -25.14 10.84
N ALA A 162 1.86 -24.03 10.12
CA ALA A 162 2.04 -22.73 10.75
C ALA A 162 0.71 -22.17 11.26
N SER A 163 0.78 -21.33 12.31
CA SER A 163 -0.40 -20.77 12.98
C SER A 163 -1.34 -20.03 12.03
N GLU A 164 -2.63 -20.15 12.24
CA GLU A 164 -3.66 -19.33 11.58
C GLU A 164 -3.92 -18.01 12.32
N ASP A 165 -3.40 -17.87 13.52
CA ASP A 165 -3.67 -16.72 14.36
C ASP A 165 -2.72 -15.55 14.07
N LEU A 166 -3.23 -14.32 14.11
CA LEU A 166 -2.40 -13.13 14.13
C LEU A 166 -1.69 -13.01 15.49
N PRO A 167 -0.43 -12.54 15.50
CA PRO A 167 0.34 -11.97 14.39
C PRO A 167 1.12 -13.01 13.56
N TYR A 168 1.03 -14.29 13.87
CA TYR A 168 1.87 -15.36 13.29
C TYR A 168 1.37 -15.87 11.93
N ARG A 169 0.12 -15.54 11.55
CA ARG A 169 -0.54 -16.00 10.33
C ARG A 169 0.28 -15.80 9.04
N PHE A 170 1.09 -14.76 8.96
CA PHE A 170 1.94 -14.47 7.79
C PHE A 170 3.40 -14.90 7.97
N SER A 171 3.71 -15.60 9.04
CA SER A 171 5.01 -16.24 9.22
C SER A 171 5.11 -17.46 8.29
N VAL A 172 6.15 -17.51 7.47
CA VAL A 172 6.32 -18.62 6.53
C VAL A 172 6.80 -19.92 7.17
N GLY A 173 7.31 -19.87 8.39
CA GLY A 173 7.82 -21.00 9.16
C GLY A 173 8.77 -20.55 10.25
#